data_62ddef6cf0bc190f0e47bb9c889ad020
#
_entry.id   62ddef6cf0bc190f0e47bb9c889ad020
#
_cell.length_a   1.000
_cell.length_b   1.000
_cell.length_c   1.000
_cell.angle_alpha   90.00
_cell.angle_beta   90.00
_cell.angle_gamma   90.00
#
_symmetry.space_group_name_H-M   'P 1'
#
loop_
_entity.id
_entity.type
_entity.pdbx_description
1 polymer ?
#
loop_
_entity_poly.entity_id
_entity_poly.type
_entity_poly.pdbx_seq_one_letter_code
_entity_poly.pdbx_strand_id
1 'polypeptide(L)'
;MLTLSEFHVIPLLIFITLLSSLLSTAIPINIWPKPRFLSWPQHKAIALSPNFTILAPEHQYLSASVTRYLNLIRSENYSPLINHPVKLMKGYTLRNLVVTVTDLSLPLHHGVDESYNLSIPIGSVSAHLLAHSAWGAMRGLETFSQMIWGTSPDLCLPVGISIQDSPLFGHRGVLLDTSRNYYGVDDIMRTIKAMSANKLNVFHWHITDSQSFPLVLPSEPSLAAKGSYGPDMVYTPEDVSKIVQYGFEHGVRVLPEIDTPGHTGSWGEAYPEIVTCANMFWWPAGKSWDERLASEPGTGQLNPLSAKTYEVVKNVIEDVVKQFPESFFHGGGDEVIPGCWKTDPAINSFLSSGGTLSQLLEKYINSTLPYIVSQNRTVVYWEDVLLDAQIKVDPSFLPKEHTILQTWNNGPENTKRIVAAGYRVIVSSSEFYYLDCGHGGFLGNDSIYDQQGSGGGSWCAPFKTWQSIYNYDITDGLLDDEERKLVLGGEVALWSEQADSTVLDSRLWPRASAFAESLWSGNRDERGVKRCGEAVDRLNLWRYRMVKRGIGAEPIQPLWCLKNPGMCNTVHGALQDQ
;
A
#
# COMPACT_ATOMS: atom_id res chain seq x y z
N MET A 1 73.08 15.01 -37.46
CA MET A 1 72.13 14.75 -38.54
C MET A 1 70.80 14.32 -37.94
N LEU A 2 69.77 15.16 -38.23
CA LEU A 2 68.33 14.91 -38.10
C LEU A 2 67.74 14.85 -36.66
N THR A 3 67.25 15.91 -36.14
CA THR A 3 65.92 16.57 -36.02
C THR A 3 64.73 15.63 -36.14
N LEU A 4 63.92 15.54 -35.08
CA LEU A 4 62.50 15.23 -35.06
C LEU A 4 61.95 15.88 -33.78
N SER A 5 61.37 16.98 -33.85
CA SER A 5 60.04 17.54 -34.15
C SER A 5 59.02 17.31 -33.02
N GLU A 6 58.76 18.46 -32.39
CA GLU A 6 57.55 18.67 -31.60
C GLU A 6 56.29 18.26 -32.35
N PHE A 7 55.42 17.46 -31.74
CA PHE A 7 54.01 17.47 -32.11
C PHE A 7 53.12 16.82 -31.00
N HIS A 8 52.11 17.56 -30.56
CA HIS A 8 50.85 17.13 -30.03
C HIS A 8 50.68 16.85 -28.53
N VAL A 9 50.75 17.90 -27.72
CA VAL A 9 50.17 17.87 -26.33
C VAL A 9 48.89 18.72 -26.19
N ILE A 10 48.44 19.45 -27.22
CA ILE A 10 47.32 20.40 -27.12
C ILE A 10 45.93 19.82 -27.32
N PRO A 11 45.67 18.70 -28.05
CA PRO A 11 44.28 18.16 -28.15
C PRO A 11 43.80 17.35 -26.94
N LEU A 12 44.69 16.86 -26.07
CA LEU A 12 44.30 16.03 -24.94
C LEU A 12 43.72 16.82 -23.75
N LEU A 13 44.18 18.09 -23.57
CA LEU A 13 43.68 18.95 -22.51
C LEU A 13 42.29 19.55 -22.81
N ILE A 14 41.94 19.74 -24.09
CA ILE A 14 40.62 20.25 -24.49
C ILE A 14 39.56 19.15 -24.39
N PHE A 15 39.93 17.87 -24.57
CA PHE A 15 39.00 16.75 -24.41
C PHE A 15 38.69 16.44 -22.93
N ILE A 16 39.65 16.68 -22.02
CA ILE A 16 39.47 16.47 -20.57
C ILE A 16 38.60 17.58 -19.97
N THR A 17 38.65 18.82 -20.50
CA THR A 17 37.78 19.92 -20.02
C THR A 17 36.35 19.86 -20.56
N LEU A 18 36.10 19.16 -21.65
CA LEU A 18 34.74 18.92 -22.18
C LEU A 18 34.03 17.70 -21.56
N LEU A 19 34.79 16.75 -20.99
CA LEU A 19 34.21 15.60 -20.25
C LEU A 19 33.82 15.92 -18.81
N SER A 20 34.29 17.03 -18.25
CA SER A 20 33.96 17.45 -16.88
C SER A 20 32.67 18.26 -16.76
N SER A 21 31.97 18.55 -17.86
CA SER A 21 30.73 19.35 -17.85
C SER A 21 29.45 18.51 -17.96
N LEU A 22 29.54 17.18 -17.96
CA LEU A 22 28.39 16.25 -17.90
C LEU A 22 28.25 15.55 -16.55
N LEU A 23 28.77 16.15 -15.47
CA LEU A 23 28.32 15.79 -14.14
C LEU A 23 26.90 16.28 -14.00
N SER A 24 25.96 15.36 -14.12
CA SER A 24 24.57 15.54 -13.75
C SER A 24 24.52 16.30 -12.43
N THR A 25 24.12 17.56 -12.48
CA THR A 25 23.83 18.34 -11.28
C THR A 25 22.63 17.70 -10.63
N ALA A 26 22.88 16.78 -9.69
CA ALA A 26 21.83 16.16 -8.92
C ALA A 26 20.93 17.26 -8.35
N ILE A 27 19.64 17.18 -8.60
CA ILE A 27 18.66 18.18 -8.17
C ILE A 27 18.61 18.15 -6.63
N PRO A 28 18.87 19.26 -5.92
CA PRO A 28 18.91 19.27 -4.45
C PRO A 28 17.53 19.06 -3.80
N ILE A 29 16.48 18.89 -4.59
CA ILE A 29 15.12 18.67 -4.13
C ILE A 29 14.79 17.19 -4.30
N ASN A 30 14.64 16.49 -3.17
CA ASN A 30 14.12 15.14 -3.16
C ASN A 30 12.64 15.17 -2.78
N ILE A 31 11.78 14.85 -3.75
CA ILE A 31 10.34 14.67 -3.54
C ILE A 31 10.02 13.19 -3.77
N TRP A 32 9.36 12.57 -2.81
CA TRP A 32 8.89 11.20 -2.88
C TRP A 32 7.38 11.12 -2.57
N PRO A 33 6.56 10.48 -3.40
CA PRO A 33 6.83 10.02 -4.77
C PRO A 33 7.22 11.15 -5.72
N LYS A 34 8.01 10.83 -6.75
CA LYS A 34 8.43 11.80 -7.78
C LYS A 34 7.19 12.40 -8.46
N PRO A 35 7.06 13.74 -8.54
CA PRO A 35 5.98 14.35 -9.30
C PRO A 35 6.06 14.00 -10.80
N ARG A 36 4.90 13.90 -11.45
CA ARG A 36 4.83 13.64 -12.89
C ARG A 36 5.49 14.73 -13.73
N PHE A 37 5.35 15.96 -13.30
CA PHE A 37 6.05 17.10 -13.90
C PHE A 37 6.63 18.00 -12.82
N LEU A 38 7.91 18.33 -12.95
CA LEU A 38 8.63 19.28 -12.11
C LEU A 38 9.57 20.11 -12.97
N SER A 39 9.47 21.44 -12.89
CA SER A 39 10.37 22.38 -13.53
C SER A 39 10.99 23.33 -12.51
N TRP A 40 12.31 23.38 -12.45
CA TRP A 40 13.07 24.28 -11.59
C TRP A 40 14.32 24.82 -12.30
N PRO A 41 14.16 25.65 -13.36
CA PRO A 41 15.24 25.98 -14.29
C PRO A 41 16.34 26.86 -13.71
N GLN A 42 16.08 27.60 -12.64
CA GLN A 42 17.06 28.56 -12.09
C GLN A 42 17.84 28.04 -10.89
N HIS A 43 17.46 26.93 -10.30
CA HIS A 43 18.09 26.32 -9.13
C HIS A 43 18.36 27.31 -7.97
N LYS A 44 17.37 28.21 -7.71
CA LYS A 44 17.43 29.23 -6.67
C LYS A 44 16.57 28.84 -5.47
N ALA A 45 16.95 29.31 -4.29
CA ALA A 45 16.17 29.14 -3.07
C ALA A 45 15.95 30.49 -2.37
N ILE A 46 14.94 30.53 -1.51
CA ILE A 46 14.64 31.64 -0.61
C ILE A 46 14.45 31.14 0.81
N ALA A 47 14.57 32.04 1.79
CA ALA A 47 14.23 31.74 3.16
C ALA A 47 12.71 31.68 3.35
N LEU A 48 12.26 30.78 4.23
CA LEU A 48 10.89 30.74 4.73
C LEU A 48 10.75 31.76 5.87
N SER A 49 9.66 32.52 5.88
CA SER A 49 9.39 33.46 6.97
C SER A 49 9.18 32.71 8.30
N PRO A 50 9.72 33.18 9.43
CA PRO A 50 9.38 32.62 10.74
C PRO A 50 7.87 32.65 11.05
N ASN A 51 7.16 33.65 10.47
CA ASN A 51 5.71 33.80 10.57
C ASN A 51 4.96 33.21 9.35
N PHE A 52 5.54 32.18 8.72
CA PHE A 52 4.91 31.50 7.58
C PHE A 52 3.55 30.92 7.96
N THR A 53 2.57 31.10 7.07
CA THR A 53 1.20 30.60 7.21
C THR A 53 0.74 29.84 5.96
N ILE A 54 -0.24 28.97 6.12
CA ILE A 54 -0.97 28.33 5.00
C ILE A 54 -2.39 28.91 5.03
N LEU A 55 -2.78 29.55 3.92
CA LEU A 55 -4.10 30.13 3.73
C LEU A 55 -4.91 29.15 2.89
N ALA A 56 -5.89 28.50 3.46
CA ALA A 56 -6.72 27.48 2.80
C ALA A 56 -8.21 27.74 3.05
N PRO A 57 -9.10 27.28 2.16
CA PRO A 57 -10.52 27.31 2.42
C PRO A 57 -10.88 26.42 3.62
N GLU A 58 -11.95 26.79 4.32
CA GLU A 58 -12.45 26.01 5.44
C GLU A 58 -13.05 24.68 4.93
N HIS A 59 -12.55 23.57 5.48
CA HIS A 59 -13.05 22.22 5.23
C HIS A 59 -12.56 21.32 6.36
N GLN A 60 -13.46 20.49 6.90
CA GLN A 60 -13.22 19.66 8.10
C GLN A 60 -11.84 18.98 8.10
N TYR A 61 -11.53 18.21 7.07
CA TYR A 61 -10.30 17.41 7.00
C TYR A 61 -9.09 18.19 6.46
N LEU A 62 -9.31 19.14 5.53
CA LEU A 62 -8.22 19.97 4.99
C LEU A 62 -7.66 20.90 6.09
N SER A 63 -8.50 21.45 6.95
CA SER A 63 -8.08 22.31 8.06
C SER A 63 -7.19 21.56 9.05
N ALA A 64 -7.53 20.30 9.37
CA ALA A 64 -6.66 19.42 10.17
C ALA A 64 -5.31 19.17 9.47
N SER A 65 -5.32 18.93 8.16
CA SER A 65 -4.11 18.75 7.35
C SER A 65 -3.24 20.00 7.32
N VAL A 66 -3.81 21.18 7.13
CA VAL A 66 -3.08 22.47 7.18
C VAL A 66 -2.36 22.63 8.52
N THR A 67 -3.05 22.38 9.63
CA THR A 67 -2.46 22.43 10.98
C THR A 67 -1.30 21.44 11.12
N ARG A 68 -1.49 20.20 10.68
CA ARG A 68 -0.48 19.15 10.71
C ARG A 68 0.76 19.53 9.91
N TYR A 69 0.61 20.03 8.67
CA TYR A 69 1.75 20.40 7.83
C TYR A 69 2.46 21.67 8.32
N LEU A 70 1.76 22.66 8.88
CA LEU A 70 2.40 23.80 9.54
C LEU A 70 3.28 23.35 10.72
N ASN A 71 2.78 22.44 11.55
CA ASN A 71 3.53 21.88 12.67
C ASN A 71 4.74 21.07 12.17
N LEU A 72 4.55 20.21 11.14
CA LEU A 72 5.61 19.43 10.54
C LEU A 72 6.74 20.33 10.00
N ILE A 73 6.41 21.35 9.22
CA ILE A 73 7.36 22.30 8.65
C ILE A 73 8.22 22.97 9.73
N ARG A 74 7.61 23.33 10.88
CA ARG A 74 8.30 23.99 11.98
C ARG A 74 9.16 23.06 12.83
N SER A 75 8.77 21.78 12.93
CA SER A 75 9.40 20.81 13.86
C SER A 75 10.34 19.81 13.19
N GLU A 76 10.19 19.54 11.89
CA GLU A 76 10.96 18.50 11.19
C GLU A 76 12.46 18.80 11.17
N ASN A 77 12.87 20.07 11.01
CA ASN A 77 14.27 20.48 10.99
C ASN A 77 15.12 19.58 10.06
N TYR A 78 14.65 19.37 8.84
CA TYR A 78 15.30 18.47 7.89
C TYR A 78 16.54 19.13 7.27
N SER A 79 17.69 18.48 7.42
CA SER A 79 18.93 18.87 6.72
C SER A 79 19.26 17.76 5.71
N PRO A 80 19.37 18.07 4.40
CA PRO A 80 19.76 17.08 3.41
C PRO A 80 21.14 16.46 3.75
N LEU A 81 21.24 15.15 3.61
CA LEU A 81 22.51 14.43 3.85
C LEU A 81 23.56 14.71 2.78
N ILE A 82 23.11 15.12 1.61
CA ILE A 82 23.95 15.57 0.49
C ILE A 82 23.76 17.07 0.33
N ASN A 83 24.83 17.82 0.53
CA ASN A 83 24.81 19.28 0.35
C ASN A 83 25.06 19.62 -1.12
N HIS A 84 24.04 20.16 -1.77
CA HIS A 84 24.18 20.78 -3.07
C HIS A 84 24.23 22.32 -2.91
N PRO A 85 25.18 23.01 -3.51
CA PRO A 85 25.23 24.47 -3.44
C PRO A 85 24.05 25.08 -4.20
N VAL A 86 23.07 25.63 -3.48
CA VAL A 86 21.93 26.36 -4.05
C VAL A 86 22.14 27.86 -3.79
N LYS A 87 21.89 28.68 -4.80
CA LYS A 87 21.97 30.12 -4.65
C LYS A 87 20.79 30.65 -3.84
N LEU A 88 21.05 31.04 -2.59
CA LEU A 88 20.06 31.69 -1.75
C LEU A 88 19.84 33.14 -2.22
N MET A 89 18.62 33.46 -2.59
CA MET A 89 18.21 34.82 -2.95
C MET A 89 17.99 35.65 -1.68
N LYS A 90 18.47 36.90 -1.70
CA LYS A 90 18.28 37.86 -0.61
C LYS A 90 17.20 38.88 -0.96
N GLY A 91 16.63 39.53 0.04
CA GLY A 91 15.73 40.67 -0.13
C GLY A 91 14.23 40.38 0.06
N TYR A 92 13.84 39.09 0.06
CA TYR A 92 12.46 38.70 0.39
C TYR A 92 12.41 37.26 0.96
N THR A 93 11.32 36.94 1.65
CA THR A 93 11.08 35.61 2.23
C THR A 93 9.69 35.13 1.79
N LEU A 94 9.48 33.81 1.72
CA LEU A 94 8.14 33.27 1.52
C LEU A 94 7.33 33.42 2.80
N ARG A 95 6.19 34.11 2.74
CA ARG A 95 5.34 34.40 3.90
C ARG A 95 4.13 33.49 4.00
N ASN A 96 3.60 33.05 2.88
CA ASN A 96 2.43 32.18 2.87
C ASN A 96 2.39 31.20 1.69
N LEU A 97 1.63 30.13 1.88
CA LEU A 97 1.15 29.24 0.83
C LEU A 97 -0.36 29.49 0.71
N VAL A 98 -0.82 29.91 -0.45
CA VAL A 98 -2.25 30.06 -0.77
C VAL A 98 -2.75 28.77 -1.40
N VAL A 99 -3.69 28.10 -0.74
CA VAL A 99 -4.34 26.87 -1.21
C VAL A 99 -5.70 27.23 -1.78
N THR A 100 -5.94 26.85 -3.02
CA THR A 100 -7.23 26.99 -3.70
C THR A 100 -7.77 25.60 -4.04
N VAL A 101 -9.02 25.33 -3.67
CA VAL A 101 -9.73 24.09 -4.00
C VAL A 101 -10.97 24.47 -4.79
N THR A 102 -11.16 23.84 -5.97
CA THR A 102 -12.26 24.20 -6.85
C THR A 102 -13.59 23.55 -6.47
N ASP A 103 -13.54 22.35 -5.84
CA ASP A 103 -14.72 21.67 -5.30
C ASP A 103 -14.40 21.03 -3.93
N LEU A 104 -14.92 21.66 -2.88
CA LEU A 104 -14.80 21.18 -1.50
C LEU A 104 -15.83 20.12 -1.13
N SER A 105 -16.84 19.89 -1.96
CA SER A 105 -17.93 18.96 -1.65
C SER A 105 -17.60 17.50 -1.98
N LEU A 106 -16.51 17.24 -2.71
CA LEU A 106 -16.12 15.89 -3.14
C LEU A 106 -15.73 15.02 -1.95
N PRO A 107 -16.44 13.91 -1.69
CA PRO A 107 -16.09 12.99 -0.62
C PRO A 107 -14.83 12.20 -0.97
N LEU A 108 -14.17 11.65 0.06
CA LEU A 108 -13.09 10.69 -0.13
C LEU A 108 -13.67 9.33 -0.54
N HIS A 109 -13.51 8.96 -1.80
CA HIS A 109 -13.94 7.68 -2.36
C HIS A 109 -12.96 7.20 -3.43
N HIS A 110 -13.14 5.99 -3.94
CA HIS A 110 -12.34 5.49 -5.07
C HIS A 110 -12.54 6.40 -6.30
N GLY A 111 -11.42 6.83 -6.90
CA GLY A 111 -11.43 7.66 -8.11
C GLY A 111 -11.63 9.16 -7.86
N VAL A 112 -11.68 9.63 -6.61
CA VAL A 112 -11.66 11.08 -6.33
C VAL A 112 -10.40 11.70 -6.91
N ASP A 113 -10.51 12.91 -7.43
CA ASP A 113 -9.38 13.63 -8.02
C ASP A 113 -8.35 14.04 -6.95
N GLU A 114 -7.15 13.48 -7.02
CA GLU A 114 -6.02 13.77 -6.14
C GLU A 114 -4.95 14.65 -6.83
N SER A 115 -5.27 15.23 -8.00
CA SER A 115 -4.35 16.09 -8.75
C SER A 115 -4.15 17.44 -8.09
N TYR A 116 -2.99 18.04 -8.34
CA TYR A 116 -2.66 19.39 -7.88
C TYR A 116 -1.62 20.07 -8.76
N ASN A 117 -1.64 21.43 -8.72
CA ASN A 117 -0.60 22.29 -9.28
C ASN A 117 0.01 23.11 -8.14
N LEU A 118 1.34 23.12 -8.04
CA LEU A 118 2.08 23.83 -7.00
C LEU A 118 3.14 24.72 -7.65
N SER A 119 3.16 26.01 -7.31
CA SER A 119 4.14 26.95 -7.84
C SER A 119 4.65 27.91 -6.78
N ILE A 120 5.94 28.25 -6.89
CA ILE A 120 6.62 29.23 -6.04
C ILE A 120 7.32 30.24 -6.97
N PRO A 121 6.64 31.33 -7.39
CA PRO A 121 7.19 32.28 -8.34
C PRO A 121 8.36 33.08 -7.77
N ILE A 122 9.34 33.43 -8.62
CA ILE A 122 10.43 34.32 -8.24
C ILE A 122 9.89 35.72 -7.96
N GLY A 123 10.34 36.34 -6.86
CA GLY A 123 9.92 37.69 -6.46
C GLY A 123 8.60 37.72 -5.71
N SER A 124 7.88 36.61 -5.61
CA SER A 124 6.65 36.50 -4.84
C SER A 124 6.92 36.17 -3.37
N VAL A 125 6.13 36.74 -2.48
CA VAL A 125 6.09 36.37 -1.06
C VAL A 125 5.10 35.23 -0.77
N SER A 126 4.37 34.78 -1.81
CA SER A 126 3.37 33.73 -1.74
C SER A 126 3.69 32.58 -2.71
N ALA A 127 3.52 31.36 -2.24
CA ALA A 127 3.40 30.16 -3.05
C ALA A 127 1.92 29.86 -3.32
N HIS A 128 1.61 29.10 -4.38
CA HIS A 128 0.25 28.78 -4.79
C HIS A 128 0.09 27.28 -4.98
N LEU A 129 -0.91 26.71 -4.32
CA LEU A 129 -1.35 25.32 -4.48
C LEU A 129 -2.80 25.33 -4.96
N LEU A 130 -3.02 24.81 -6.17
CA LEU A 130 -4.34 24.64 -6.76
C LEU A 130 -4.66 23.15 -6.86
N ALA A 131 -5.81 22.73 -6.37
CA ALA A 131 -6.31 21.37 -6.47
C ALA A 131 -7.81 21.37 -6.83
N HIS A 132 -8.29 20.27 -7.41
CA HIS A 132 -9.71 20.10 -7.67
C HIS A 132 -10.47 19.73 -6.39
N SER A 133 -9.91 18.87 -5.56
CA SER A 133 -10.50 18.39 -4.31
C SER A 133 -9.66 18.75 -3.07
N ALA A 134 -10.24 18.65 -1.89
CA ALA A 134 -9.50 18.72 -0.62
C ALA A 134 -8.40 17.66 -0.53
N TRP A 135 -8.62 16.50 -1.12
CA TRP A 135 -7.70 15.36 -1.11
C TRP A 135 -6.47 15.63 -1.98
N GLY A 136 -6.66 16.21 -3.18
CA GLY A 136 -5.55 16.69 -4.02
C GLY A 136 -4.73 17.79 -3.32
N ALA A 137 -5.40 18.71 -2.61
CA ALA A 137 -4.70 19.73 -1.82
C ALA A 137 -3.82 19.10 -0.73
N MET A 138 -4.27 18.04 -0.06
CA MET A 138 -3.46 17.30 0.93
C MET A 138 -2.19 16.71 0.30
N ARG A 139 -2.27 16.14 -0.93
CA ARG A 139 -1.10 15.63 -1.65
C ARG A 139 -0.11 16.74 -2.00
N GLY A 140 -0.63 17.90 -2.38
CA GLY A 140 0.17 19.09 -2.65
C GLY A 140 0.84 19.65 -1.39
N LEU A 141 0.16 19.64 -0.24
CA LEU A 141 0.75 20.02 1.05
C LEU A 141 1.91 19.10 1.45
N GLU A 142 1.77 17.78 1.25
CA GLU A 142 2.88 16.84 1.47
C GLU A 142 4.08 17.20 0.59
N THR A 143 3.86 17.40 -0.72
CA THR A 143 4.93 17.79 -1.65
C THR A 143 5.57 19.12 -1.23
N PHE A 144 4.78 20.12 -0.84
CA PHE A 144 5.31 21.40 -0.35
C PHE A 144 6.19 21.21 0.88
N SER A 145 5.77 20.38 1.84
CA SER A 145 6.55 20.10 3.06
C SER A 145 7.90 19.45 2.74
N GLN A 146 7.94 18.57 1.73
CA GLN A 146 9.17 17.89 1.32
C GLN A 146 10.20 18.82 0.66
N MET A 147 9.78 19.94 0.11
CA MET A 147 10.68 20.94 -0.49
C MET A 147 11.39 21.81 0.53
N ILE A 148 11.02 21.78 1.81
CA ILE A 148 11.58 22.63 2.85
C ILE A 148 12.75 21.91 3.54
N TRP A 149 13.85 22.63 3.75
CA TRP A 149 15.02 22.15 4.50
C TRP A 149 15.59 23.26 5.39
N GLY A 150 16.44 22.87 6.33
CA GLY A 150 17.09 23.74 7.29
C GLY A 150 16.68 23.44 8.72
N THR A 151 17.12 24.28 9.64
CA THR A 151 16.76 24.22 11.06
C THR A 151 16.00 25.49 11.41
N SER A 152 14.86 25.36 12.07
CA SER A 152 14.06 26.51 12.49
C SER A 152 14.90 27.45 13.41
N PRO A 153 14.91 28.78 13.19
CA PRO A 153 14.06 29.53 12.26
C PRO A 153 14.61 29.66 10.82
N ASP A 154 15.79 29.12 10.51
CA ASP A 154 16.51 29.31 9.24
C ASP A 154 16.09 28.25 8.20
N LEU A 155 14.80 28.20 7.89
CA LEU A 155 14.25 27.28 6.89
C LEU A 155 14.33 27.89 5.49
N CYS A 156 14.64 27.05 4.49
CA CYS A 156 14.76 27.42 3.09
C CYS A 156 13.90 26.50 2.22
N LEU A 157 13.57 26.99 1.01
CA LEU A 157 12.85 26.22 -0.01
C LEU A 157 13.19 26.74 -1.41
N PRO A 158 12.95 25.93 -2.49
CA PRO A 158 13.19 26.34 -3.86
C PRO A 158 12.24 27.46 -4.28
N VAL A 159 12.70 28.32 -5.22
CA VAL A 159 11.88 29.36 -5.85
C VAL A 159 12.07 29.33 -7.36
N GLY A 160 11.04 29.75 -8.12
CA GLY A 160 10.99 29.57 -9.56
C GLY A 160 10.68 28.11 -9.93
N ILE A 161 9.98 27.38 -9.05
CA ILE A 161 9.57 25.99 -9.24
C ILE A 161 8.10 25.92 -9.64
N SER A 162 7.80 24.98 -10.52
CA SER A 162 6.43 24.60 -10.90
C SER A 162 6.30 23.08 -10.93
N ILE A 163 5.25 22.58 -10.32
CA ILE A 163 4.91 21.15 -10.22
C ILE A 163 3.48 20.96 -10.70
N GLN A 164 3.26 19.94 -11.56
CA GLN A 164 1.95 19.42 -11.90
C GLN A 164 1.96 17.93 -11.61
N ASP A 165 1.01 17.45 -10.84
CA ASP A 165 1.08 16.10 -10.30
C ASP A 165 -0.29 15.46 -10.13
N SER A 166 -0.34 14.16 -10.35
CA SER A 166 -1.55 13.33 -10.19
C SER A 166 -1.16 11.86 -10.16
N PRO A 167 -1.95 10.98 -9.51
CA PRO A 167 -1.66 9.54 -9.51
C PRO A 167 -1.94 8.91 -10.88
N LEU A 168 -1.19 7.83 -11.21
CA LEU A 168 -1.50 6.96 -12.34
C LEU A 168 -2.68 6.03 -12.03
N PHE A 169 -2.75 5.55 -10.79
CA PHE A 169 -3.78 4.60 -10.36
C PHE A 169 -4.58 5.15 -9.18
N GLY A 170 -5.89 4.93 -9.21
CA GLY A 170 -6.82 5.40 -8.19
C GLY A 170 -6.79 4.61 -6.89
N HIS A 171 -6.29 3.36 -6.92
CA HIS A 171 -6.16 2.50 -5.76
C HIS A 171 -4.69 2.23 -5.46
N ARG A 172 -4.20 2.65 -4.30
CA ARG A 172 -2.80 2.50 -3.87
C ARG A 172 -2.80 2.13 -2.39
N GLY A 173 -2.85 0.82 -2.13
CA GLY A 173 -3.17 0.27 -0.82
C GLY A 173 -1.99 -0.33 -0.06
N VAL A 174 -2.17 -0.43 1.25
CA VAL A 174 -1.41 -1.29 2.16
C VAL A 174 -2.42 -2.14 2.90
N LEU A 175 -2.31 -3.46 2.74
CA LEU A 175 -3.00 -4.42 3.58
C LEU A 175 -2.19 -4.65 4.86
N LEU A 176 -2.87 -4.64 5.99
CA LEU A 176 -2.34 -5.06 7.29
C LEU A 176 -3.26 -6.09 7.90
N ASP A 177 -2.69 -7.27 8.16
CA ASP A 177 -3.33 -8.33 8.92
C ASP A 177 -3.20 -8.06 10.43
N THR A 178 -4.32 -7.93 11.11
CA THR A 178 -4.37 -7.69 12.56
C THR A 178 -5.00 -8.86 13.34
N SER A 179 -5.16 -9.99 12.65
CA SER A 179 -5.73 -11.22 13.22
C SER A 179 -4.65 -12.21 13.65
N ARG A 180 -3.65 -12.52 12.77
CA ARG A 180 -2.58 -13.45 13.12
C ARG A 180 -1.75 -12.93 14.30
N ASN A 181 -1.40 -11.65 14.28
CA ASN A 181 -0.89 -10.93 15.44
C ASN A 181 -1.63 -9.59 15.60
N TYR A 182 -1.88 -9.18 16.85
CA TYR A 182 -2.61 -7.95 17.16
C TYR A 182 -1.70 -6.72 17.06
N TYR A 183 -2.26 -5.62 16.54
CA TYR A 183 -1.62 -4.30 16.51
C TYR A 183 -2.47 -3.28 17.27
N GLY A 184 -1.83 -2.44 18.07
CA GLY A 184 -2.52 -1.36 18.77
C GLY A 184 -3.03 -0.27 17.82
N VAL A 185 -4.02 0.48 18.24
CA VAL A 185 -4.61 1.60 17.48
C VAL A 185 -3.54 2.60 17.03
N ASP A 186 -2.56 2.89 17.87
CA ASP A 186 -1.48 3.83 17.57
C ASP A 186 -0.53 3.31 16.48
N ASP A 187 -0.35 2.00 16.37
CA ASP A 187 0.43 1.36 15.30
C ASP A 187 -0.27 1.51 13.94
N ILE A 188 -1.58 1.28 13.91
CA ILE A 188 -2.42 1.48 12.72
C ILE A 188 -2.40 2.95 12.30
N MET A 189 -2.58 3.88 13.24
CA MET A 189 -2.52 5.31 12.96
C MET A 189 -1.13 5.75 12.47
N ARG A 190 -0.04 5.20 13.01
CA ARG A 190 1.34 5.44 12.52
C ARG A 190 1.52 4.94 11.08
N THR A 191 0.93 3.79 10.75
CA THR A 191 0.92 3.26 9.38
C THR A 191 0.16 4.18 8.42
N ILE A 192 -1.04 4.63 8.77
CA ILE A 192 -1.84 5.59 7.98
C ILE A 192 -1.07 6.92 7.78
N LYS A 193 -0.41 7.42 8.81
CA LYS A 193 0.46 8.61 8.70
C LYS A 193 1.59 8.41 7.68
N ALA A 194 2.26 7.26 7.72
CA ALA A 194 3.33 6.93 6.78
C ALA A 194 2.79 6.75 5.35
N MET A 195 1.61 6.12 5.19
CA MET A 195 0.90 6.01 3.92
C MET A 195 0.61 7.37 3.31
N SER A 196 0.05 8.29 4.08
CA SER A 196 -0.24 9.67 3.62
C SER A 196 1.01 10.40 3.12
N ALA A 197 2.13 10.27 3.83
CA ALA A 197 3.42 10.85 3.44
C ALA A 197 3.99 10.26 2.13
N ASN A 198 3.58 9.05 1.78
CA ASN A 198 3.91 8.36 0.53
C ASN A 198 2.81 8.48 -0.55
N LYS A 199 1.76 9.28 -0.32
CA LYS A 199 0.61 9.44 -1.21
C LYS A 199 -0.15 8.13 -1.49
N LEU A 200 -0.06 7.15 -0.60
CA LEU A 200 -0.94 5.98 -0.56
C LEU A 200 -2.32 6.40 -0.04
N ASN A 201 -3.40 5.73 -0.48
CA ASN A 201 -4.75 6.21 -0.23
C ASN A 201 -5.75 5.15 0.25
N VAL A 202 -5.33 3.90 0.42
CA VAL A 202 -6.18 2.82 0.94
C VAL A 202 -5.43 2.04 2.01
N PHE A 203 -5.93 2.07 3.23
CA PHE A 203 -5.56 1.14 4.29
C PHE A 203 -6.54 -0.03 4.24
N HIS A 204 -6.09 -1.16 3.69
CA HIS A 204 -6.86 -2.40 3.66
C HIS A 204 -6.63 -3.11 4.99
N TRP A 205 -7.67 -3.19 5.78
CA TRP A 205 -7.61 -3.75 7.12
C TRP A 205 -8.18 -5.15 7.12
N HIS A 206 -7.29 -6.17 7.06
CA HIS A 206 -7.65 -7.57 7.28
C HIS A 206 -7.81 -7.79 8.78
N ILE A 207 -9.07 -7.69 9.25
CA ILE A 207 -9.34 -7.53 10.68
C ILE A 207 -9.43 -8.88 11.38
N THR A 208 -10.05 -9.87 10.73
CA THR A 208 -10.42 -11.17 11.33
C THR A 208 -9.92 -12.32 10.48
N ASP A 209 -9.53 -13.41 11.15
CA ASP A 209 -9.11 -14.65 10.53
C ASP A 209 -9.40 -15.85 11.47
N SER A 210 -8.93 -17.03 11.11
CA SER A 210 -9.05 -18.24 11.91
C SER A 210 -8.43 -18.15 13.30
N GLN A 211 -7.37 -17.33 13.44
CA GLN A 211 -6.62 -17.22 14.69
C GLN A 211 -7.27 -16.23 15.68
N SER A 212 -7.91 -15.15 15.17
CA SER A 212 -8.54 -14.17 16.05
C SER A 212 -9.68 -13.39 15.38
N PHE A 213 -10.67 -13.01 16.19
CA PHE A 213 -11.74 -12.06 15.85
C PHE A 213 -11.68 -10.86 16.79
N PRO A 214 -10.84 -9.86 16.53
CA PRO A 214 -10.63 -8.76 17.47
C PRO A 214 -11.67 -7.62 17.33
N LEU A 215 -12.58 -7.66 16.34
CA LEU A 215 -13.53 -6.56 16.09
C LEU A 215 -14.77 -6.68 16.97
N VAL A 216 -15.02 -5.68 17.81
CA VAL A 216 -16.22 -5.62 18.65
C VAL A 216 -17.40 -5.15 17.81
N LEU A 217 -18.39 -6.02 17.67
CA LEU A 217 -19.63 -5.77 16.93
C LEU A 217 -20.81 -5.72 17.89
N PRO A 218 -21.60 -4.63 17.91
CA PRO A 218 -22.73 -4.48 18.85
C PRO A 218 -23.79 -5.59 18.72
N SER A 219 -24.05 -6.06 17.50
CA SER A 219 -25.04 -7.12 17.24
C SER A 219 -24.51 -8.52 17.54
N GLU A 220 -23.19 -8.73 17.49
CA GLU A 220 -22.51 -10.03 17.69
C GLU A 220 -21.33 -9.92 18.67
N PRO A 221 -21.56 -9.44 19.91
CA PRO A 221 -20.47 -9.18 20.86
C PRO A 221 -19.70 -10.44 21.28
N SER A 222 -20.32 -11.61 21.14
CA SER A 222 -19.71 -12.89 21.46
C SER A 222 -18.53 -13.25 20.55
N LEU A 223 -18.50 -12.73 19.31
CA LEU A 223 -17.41 -13.01 18.38
C LEU A 223 -16.09 -12.49 18.92
N ALA A 224 -16.01 -11.21 19.28
CA ALA A 224 -14.82 -10.65 19.88
C ALA A 224 -14.54 -11.15 21.31
N ALA A 225 -15.60 -11.29 22.12
CA ALA A 225 -15.46 -11.71 23.51
C ALA A 225 -14.85 -13.11 23.66
N LYS A 226 -15.05 -14.00 22.69
CA LYS A 226 -14.57 -15.38 22.71
C LYS A 226 -13.49 -15.65 21.68
N GLY A 227 -13.54 -14.99 20.52
CA GLY A 227 -12.65 -15.22 19.39
C GLY A 227 -11.40 -14.33 19.38
N SER A 228 -11.27 -13.30 20.23
CA SER A 228 -10.04 -12.51 20.34
C SER A 228 -8.99 -13.20 21.23
N TYR A 229 -7.74 -12.75 21.13
CA TYR A 229 -6.65 -13.24 22.01
C TYR A 229 -6.80 -12.80 23.47
N GLY A 230 -7.60 -11.77 23.73
CA GLY A 230 -7.86 -11.28 25.08
C GLY A 230 -8.59 -9.94 25.08
N PRO A 231 -9.10 -9.52 26.26
CA PRO A 231 -9.92 -8.32 26.37
C PRO A 231 -9.18 -7.02 25.98
N ASP A 232 -7.84 -7.01 26.08
CA ASP A 232 -6.99 -5.87 25.73
C ASP A 232 -6.53 -5.91 24.26
N MET A 233 -6.92 -6.97 23.51
CA MET A 233 -6.56 -7.19 22.10
C MET A 233 -7.81 -7.18 21.24
N VAL A 234 -8.60 -6.12 21.36
CA VAL A 234 -9.83 -5.90 20.59
C VAL A 234 -9.89 -4.46 20.07
N TYR A 235 -10.67 -4.25 19.03
CA TYR A 235 -11.01 -2.92 18.50
C TYR A 235 -12.46 -2.62 18.83
N THR A 236 -12.68 -1.65 19.67
CA THR A 236 -14.02 -1.15 20.00
C THR A 236 -14.58 -0.29 18.87
N PRO A 237 -15.89 -0.03 18.81
CA PRO A 237 -16.46 0.92 17.84
C PRO A 237 -15.82 2.32 17.92
N GLU A 238 -15.39 2.75 19.10
CA GLU A 238 -14.65 3.99 19.32
C GLU A 238 -13.25 3.95 18.70
N ASP A 239 -12.54 2.83 18.82
CA ASP A 239 -11.23 2.63 18.19
C ASP A 239 -11.35 2.65 16.67
N VAL A 240 -12.34 1.96 16.11
CA VAL A 240 -12.63 1.98 14.66
C VAL A 240 -12.94 3.40 14.22
N SER A 241 -13.81 4.10 14.92
CA SER A 241 -14.14 5.50 14.62
C SER A 241 -12.91 6.40 14.63
N LYS A 242 -12.02 6.24 15.62
CA LYS A 242 -10.75 6.97 15.72
C LYS A 242 -9.84 6.70 14.53
N ILE A 243 -9.69 5.43 14.11
CA ILE A 243 -8.86 5.03 12.97
C ILE A 243 -9.44 5.58 11.65
N VAL A 244 -10.74 5.44 11.44
CA VAL A 244 -11.44 5.94 10.24
C VAL A 244 -11.34 7.46 10.12
N GLN A 245 -11.60 8.18 11.23
CA GLN A 245 -11.46 9.65 11.27
C GLN A 245 -10.02 10.07 10.94
N TYR A 246 -9.03 9.39 11.53
CA TYR A 246 -7.63 9.65 11.26
C TYR A 246 -7.27 9.38 9.79
N GLY A 247 -7.85 8.34 9.19
CA GLY A 247 -7.75 8.07 7.76
C GLY A 247 -8.24 9.26 6.93
N PHE A 248 -9.43 9.78 7.18
CA PHE A 248 -9.96 10.96 6.50
C PHE A 248 -9.05 12.19 6.65
N GLU A 249 -8.55 12.46 7.84
CA GLU A 249 -7.61 13.58 8.08
C GLU A 249 -6.30 13.45 7.29
N HIS A 250 -5.96 12.24 6.86
CA HIS A 250 -4.75 11.93 6.09
C HIS A 250 -5.01 11.62 4.60
N GLY A 251 -6.28 11.70 4.16
CA GLY A 251 -6.67 11.34 2.80
C GLY A 251 -6.46 9.86 2.48
N VAL A 252 -6.67 8.98 3.48
CA VAL A 252 -6.55 7.52 3.37
C VAL A 252 -7.91 6.90 3.71
N ARG A 253 -8.46 6.13 2.78
CA ARG A 253 -9.67 5.33 2.98
C ARG A 253 -9.34 4.12 3.84
N VAL A 254 -10.23 3.69 4.70
CA VAL A 254 -10.08 2.48 5.52
C VAL A 254 -11.03 1.43 4.98
N LEU A 255 -10.51 0.45 4.25
CA LEU A 255 -11.25 -0.66 3.65
C LEU A 255 -11.28 -1.84 4.63
N PRO A 256 -12.44 -2.19 5.20
CA PRO A 256 -12.53 -3.34 6.07
C PRO A 256 -12.60 -4.64 5.27
N GLU A 257 -11.91 -5.68 5.75
CA GLU A 257 -12.09 -7.06 5.30
C GLU A 257 -12.61 -7.93 6.45
N ILE A 258 -13.66 -8.67 6.13
CA ILE A 258 -14.17 -9.79 6.93
C ILE A 258 -14.10 -11.02 6.04
N ASP A 259 -13.03 -11.77 6.20
CA ASP A 259 -12.78 -12.92 5.34
C ASP A 259 -13.72 -14.08 5.66
N THR A 260 -14.45 -14.49 4.65
CA THR A 260 -15.48 -15.54 4.72
C THR A 260 -15.70 -16.18 3.34
N PRO A 261 -16.13 -17.44 3.24
CA PRO A 261 -16.45 -18.40 4.29
C PRO A 261 -15.23 -19.16 4.84
N GLY A 262 -14.05 -19.05 4.21
CA GLY A 262 -12.77 -19.53 4.73
C GLY A 262 -12.35 -18.70 5.95
N HIS A 263 -11.19 -18.96 6.51
CA HIS A 263 -10.54 -18.12 7.54
C HIS A 263 -11.42 -17.75 8.76
N THR A 264 -12.35 -18.63 9.14
CA THR A 264 -13.36 -18.34 10.18
C THR A 264 -13.26 -19.23 11.42
N GLY A 265 -12.08 -19.77 11.71
CA GLY A 265 -11.86 -20.60 12.91
C GLY A 265 -12.24 -19.87 14.20
N SER A 266 -11.88 -18.62 14.34
CA SER A 266 -12.20 -17.77 15.50
C SER A 266 -13.70 -17.57 15.75
N TRP A 267 -14.55 -17.67 14.71
CA TRP A 267 -16.01 -17.61 14.86
C TRP A 267 -16.54 -18.86 15.60
N GLY A 268 -15.84 -20.00 15.48
CA GLY A 268 -16.21 -21.26 16.13
C GLY A 268 -16.16 -21.20 17.65
N GLU A 269 -15.40 -20.28 18.23
CA GLU A 269 -15.37 -20.03 19.67
C GLU A 269 -16.71 -19.46 20.20
N ALA A 270 -17.41 -18.68 19.36
CA ALA A 270 -18.71 -18.12 19.69
C ALA A 270 -19.88 -18.98 19.18
N TYR A 271 -19.76 -19.50 17.98
CA TYR A 271 -20.81 -20.19 17.23
C TYR A 271 -20.31 -21.51 16.62
N PRO A 272 -19.98 -22.53 17.45
CA PRO A 272 -19.43 -23.80 16.93
C PRO A 272 -20.38 -24.51 15.95
N GLU A 273 -21.68 -24.25 16.00
CA GLU A 273 -22.68 -24.85 15.13
C GLU A 273 -22.70 -24.31 13.68
N ILE A 274 -22.01 -23.19 13.42
CA ILE A 274 -21.91 -22.63 12.07
C ILE A 274 -20.54 -22.80 11.43
N VAL A 275 -19.54 -23.32 12.17
CA VAL A 275 -18.15 -23.47 11.69
C VAL A 275 -17.82 -24.94 11.56
N THR A 276 -17.43 -25.36 10.37
CA THR A 276 -16.95 -26.73 10.10
C THR A 276 -15.47 -26.86 10.46
N CYS A 277 -14.99 -28.04 10.77
CA CYS A 277 -13.61 -28.40 11.13
C CYS A 277 -12.94 -27.54 12.22
N ALA A 278 -13.71 -26.76 12.99
CA ALA A 278 -13.15 -25.90 14.05
C ALA A 278 -12.31 -26.71 15.04
N ASN A 279 -11.16 -26.14 15.45
CA ASN A 279 -10.26 -26.76 16.43
C ASN A 279 -9.69 -28.14 16.03
N MET A 280 -9.75 -28.52 14.76
CA MET A 280 -9.10 -29.73 14.24
C MET A 280 -7.64 -29.42 13.85
N PHE A 281 -6.80 -30.47 13.83
CA PHE A 281 -5.44 -30.31 13.32
C PHE A 281 -5.46 -30.04 11.81
N TRP A 282 -4.86 -28.97 11.36
CA TRP A 282 -4.99 -28.42 10.01
C TRP A 282 -4.54 -29.36 8.87
N TRP A 283 -3.54 -30.22 9.13
CA TRP A 283 -3.05 -31.23 8.19
C TRP A 283 -3.01 -32.62 8.88
N PRO A 284 -4.08 -33.41 8.82
CA PRO A 284 -4.15 -34.68 9.54
C PRO A 284 -3.06 -35.66 9.11
N ALA A 285 -2.49 -36.38 10.08
CA ALA A 285 -1.38 -37.28 9.85
C ALA A 285 -1.70 -38.34 8.77
N GLY A 286 -0.77 -38.55 7.84
CA GLY A 286 -0.89 -39.53 6.75
C GLY A 286 -1.79 -39.08 5.59
N LYS A 287 -2.30 -37.85 5.63
CA LYS A 287 -3.08 -37.26 4.55
C LYS A 287 -2.21 -36.53 3.55
N SER A 288 -2.61 -36.50 2.29
CA SER A 288 -2.01 -35.67 1.25
C SER A 288 -2.32 -34.19 1.46
N TRP A 289 -1.58 -33.31 0.78
CA TRP A 289 -1.86 -31.87 0.83
C TRP A 289 -3.29 -31.52 0.41
N ASP A 290 -3.86 -32.25 -0.54
CA ASP A 290 -5.25 -32.05 -1.01
C ASP A 290 -6.31 -32.45 0.01
N GLU A 291 -5.93 -33.19 1.06
CA GLU A 291 -6.82 -33.62 2.14
C GLU A 291 -6.67 -32.77 3.41
N ARG A 292 -5.90 -31.66 3.35
CA ARG A 292 -5.75 -30.71 4.45
C ARG A 292 -7.08 -30.08 4.82
N LEU A 293 -7.15 -29.52 6.03
CA LEU A 293 -8.35 -28.82 6.54
C LEU A 293 -8.22 -27.29 6.48
N ALA A 294 -6.98 -26.79 6.38
CA ALA A 294 -6.68 -25.37 6.19
C ALA A 294 -5.35 -25.24 5.43
N SER A 295 -5.03 -24.07 4.92
CA SER A 295 -3.74 -23.79 4.27
C SER A 295 -2.63 -23.56 5.26
N GLU A 296 -2.97 -23.18 6.48
CA GLU A 296 -2.08 -22.98 7.62
C GLU A 296 -2.77 -23.38 8.94
N PRO A 297 -2.04 -23.45 10.08
CA PRO A 297 -2.65 -23.69 11.40
C PRO A 297 -3.69 -22.63 11.76
N GLY A 298 -4.88 -23.14 12.13
CA GLY A 298 -6.10 -22.38 12.36
C GLY A 298 -7.18 -22.89 11.41
N THR A 299 -8.07 -23.77 11.91
CA THR A 299 -9.09 -24.42 11.08
C THR A 299 -10.47 -23.88 11.37
N GLY A 300 -11.25 -23.69 10.33
CA GLY A 300 -12.64 -23.30 10.43
C GLY A 300 -13.15 -22.64 9.17
N GLN A 301 -14.26 -23.14 8.66
CA GLN A 301 -15.00 -22.56 7.54
C GLN A 301 -16.47 -22.50 7.85
N LEU A 302 -17.15 -21.42 7.49
CA LEU A 302 -18.59 -21.28 7.68
C LEU A 302 -19.34 -22.36 6.90
N ASN A 303 -20.39 -22.91 7.52
CA ASN A 303 -21.25 -23.92 6.93
C ASN A 303 -22.34 -23.27 6.07
N PRO A 304 -22.30 -23.38 4.72
CA PRO A 304 -23.29 -22.76 3.83
C PRO A 304 -24.66 -23.41 3.88
N LEU A 305 -24.80 -24.56 4.54
CA LEU A 305 -26.10 -25.24 4.71
C LEU A 305 -26.84 -24.83 5.98
N SER A 306 -26.14 -24.14 6.92
CA SER A 306 -26.75 -23.65 8.15
C SER A 306 -27.47 -22.32 7.92
N ALA A 307 -28.76 -22.23 8.27
CA ALA A 307 -29.49 -20.95 8.21
C ALA A 307 -28.92 -19.92 9.22
N LYS A 308 -28.40 -20.39 10.37
CA LYS A 308 -27.80 -19.57 11.40
C LYS A 308 -26.53 -18.85 10.89
N THR A 309 -25.79 -19.46 9.96
CA THR A 309 -24.64 -18.83 9.29
C THR A 309 -25.04 -17.48 8.69
N TYR A 310 -26.13 -17.43 7.93
CA TYR A 310 -26.57 -16.21 7.25
C TYR A 310 -27.15 -15.17 8.21
N GLU A 311 -27.74 -15.59 9.31
CA GLU A 311 -28.19 -14.68 10.37
C GLU A 311 -27.00 -13.93 10.98
N VAL A 312 -25.97 -14.67 11.41
CA VAL A 312 -24.76 -14.08 12.03
C VAL A 312 -23.99 -13.24 11.01
N VAL A 313 -23.75 -13.76 9.79
CA VAL A 313 -23.03 -13.02 8.74
C VAL A 313 -23.71 -11.70 8.37
N LYS A 314 -25.04 -11.67 8.29
CA LYS A 314 -25.79 -10.42 8.04
C LYS A 314 -25.58 -9.40 9.15
N ASN A 315 -25.68 -9.83 10.41
CA ASN A 315 -25.44 -8.95 11.55
C ASN A 315 -24.02 -8.36 11.52
N VAL A 316 -23.01 -9.19 11.19
CA VAL A 316 -21.62 -8.74 11.00
C VAL A 316 -21.51 -7.71 9.89
N ILE A 317 -22.06 -7.98 8.70
CA ILE A 317 -22.05 -7.04 7.56
C ILE A 317 -22.71 -5.71 7.95
N GLU A 318 -23.88 -5.74 8.61
CA GLU A 318 -24.58 -4.51 9.03
C GLU A 318 -23.75 -3.65 9.97
N ASP A 319 -23.13 -4.27 10.96
CA ASP A 319 -22.33 -3.54 11.95
C ASP A 319 -21.03 -2.98 11.33
N VAL A 320 -20.38 -3.74 10.46
CA VAL A 320 -19.19 -3.27 9.72
C VAL A 320 -19.54 -2.12 8.79
N VAL A 321 -20.63 -2.21 8.03
CA VAL A 321 -21.07 -1.12 7.14
C VAL A 321 -21.41 0.16 7.91
N LYS A 322 -21.95 0.05 9.13
CA LYS A 322 -22.21 1.21 10.00
C LYS A 322 -20.92 1.85 10.55
N GLN A 323 -19.91 1.03 10.84
CA GLN A 323 -18.64 1.51 11.41
C GLN A 323 -17.69 2.07 10.33
N PHE A 324 -17.77 1.55 9.10
CA PHE A 324 -16.87 1.93 8.00
C PHE A 324 -17.62 2.63 6.86
N PRO A 325 -17.42 3.93 6.66
CA PRO A 325 -18.08 4.70 5.59
C PRO A 325 -17.47 4.45 4.19
N GLU A 326 -16.60 3.44 4.05
CA GLU A 326 -15.96 3.05 2.80
C GLU A 326 -16.97 2.47 1.81
N SER A 327 -16.83 2.81 0.51
CA SER A 327 -17.72 2.33 -0.55
C SER A 327 -17.44 0.88 -0.98
N PHE A 328 -16.25 0.37 -0.66
CA PHE A 328 -15.89 -1.02 -0.88
C PHE A 328 -16.05 -1.82 0.42
N PHE A 329 -16.37 -3.09 0.28
CA PHE A 329 -16.40 -4.07 1.36
C PHE A 329 -15.61 -5.29 0.87
N HIS A 330 -14.53 -5.67 1.55
CA HIS A 330 -13.78 -6.86 1.19
C HIS A 330 -14.36 -8.07 1.94
N GLY A 331 -14.87 -9.03 1.17
CA GLY A 331 -15.55 -10.22 1.68
C GLY A 331 -14.67 -11.47 1.75
N GLY A 332 -13.37 -11.35 1.48
CA GLY A 332 -12.41 -12.45 1.46
C GLY A 332 -12.67 -13.43 0.32
N GLY A 333 -12.94 -14.67 0.66
CA GLY A 333 -13.38 -15.72 -0.28
C GLY A 333 -12.25 -16.60 -0.81
N ASP A 334 -11.04 -16.44 -0.31
CA ASP A 334 -9.89 -17.26 -0.63
C ASP A 334 -9.84 -18.55 0.21
N GLU A 335 -9.01 -19.46 -0.26
CA GLU A 335 -8.60 -20.69 0.42
C GLU A 335 -9.75 -21.50 1.04
N VAL A 336 -10.89 -21.59 0.36
CA VAL A 336 -11.99 -22.46 0.78
C VAL A 336 -11.57 -23.92 0.58
N ILE A 337 -11.20 -24.58 1.68
CA ILE A 337 -10.55 -25.88 1.63
C ILE A 337 -11.57 -27.05 1.64
N PRO A 338 -11.55 -27.92 0.59
CA PRO A 338 -12.46 -29.06 0.46
C PRO A 338 -12.50 -29.98 1.69
N GLY A 339 -11.32 -30.22 2.30
CA GLY A 339 -11.19 -31.11 3.44
C GLY A 339 -12.00 -30.65 4.65
N CYS A 340 -11.99 -29.35 4.94
CA CYS A 340 -12.73 -28.78 6.06
C CYS A 340 -14.26 -28.98 5.90
N TRP A 341 -14.83 -28.59 4.79
CA TRP A 341 -16.26 -28.79 4.56
C TRP A 341 -16.67 -30.26 4.61
N LYS A 342 -15.83 -31.16 4.10
CA LYS A 342 -16.07 -32.61 4.15
C LYS A 342 -16.04 -33.23 5.55
N THR A 343 -15.69 -32.48 6.59
CA THR A 343 -15.83 -32.97 7.98
C THR A 343 -17.28 -32.90 8.47
N ASP A 344 -18.13 -32.07 7.84
CA ASP A 344 -19.53 -31.87 8.25
C ASP A 344 -20.47 -32.95 7.67
N PRO A 345 -21.28 -33.63 8.50
CA PRO A 345 -22.19 -34.68 8.02
C PRO A 345 -23.26 -34.20 7.05
N ALA A 346 -23.80 -32.98 7.23
CA ALA A 346 -24.84 -32.44 6.35
C ALA A 346 -24.25 -32.10 4.97
N ILE A 347 -23.05 -31.56 4.93
CA ILE A 347 -22.31 -31.30 3.69
C ILE A 347 -21.99 -32.64 2.99
N ASN A 348 -21.52 -33.64 3.71
CA ASN A 348 -21.29 -34.96 3.12
C ASN A 348 -22.57 -35.58 2.54
N SER A 349 -23.71 -35.43 3.20
CA SER A 349 -25.02 -35.86 2.68
C SER A 349 -25.40 -35.09 1.40
N PHE A 350 -25.16 -33.77 1.37
CA PHE A 350 -25.38 -32.94 0.19
C PHE A 350 -24.51 -33.39 -1.00
N LEU A 351 -23.24 -33.64 -0.77
CA LEU A 351 -22.31 -34.12 -1.79
C LEU A 351 -22.68 -35.52 -2.29
N SER A 352 -23.11 -36.41 -1.40
CA SER A 352 -23.55 -37.77 -1.74
C SER A 352 -24.85 -37.79 -2.55
N SER A 353 -25.66 -36.75 -2.44
CA SER A 353 -26.90 -36.59 -3.25
C SER A 353 -26.66 -35.92 -4.61
N GLY A 354 -25.38 -35.70 -4.99
CA GLY A 354 -24.97 -35.14 -6.28
C GLY A 354 -24.70 -33.65 -6.27
N GLY A 355 -24.70 -33.01 -5.10
CA GLY A 355 -24.25 -31.62 -4.95
C GLY A 355 -22.73 -31.49 -5.10
N THR A 356 -22.24 -30.26 -5.30
CA THR A 356 -20.80 -29.94 -5.45
C THR A 356 -20.33 -28.90 -4.43
N LEU A 357 -19.02 -28.87 -4.17
CA LEU A 357 -18.41 -27.85 -3.30
C LEU A 357 -18.55 -26.44 -3.90
N SER A 358 -18.43 -26.31 -5.21
CA SER A 358 -18.68 -25.03 -5.90
C SER A 358 -20.11 -24.52 -5.67
N GLN A 359 -21.12 -25.39 -5.72
CA GLN A 359 -22.51 -25.01 -5.40
C GLN A 359 -22.69 -24.55 -3.94
N LEU A 360 -21.88 -25.03 -3.01
CA LEU A 360 -21.87 -24.52 -1.62
C LEU A 360 -21.32 -23.09 -1.56
N LEU A 361 -20.23 -22.82 -2.26
CA LEU A 361 -19.66 -21.47 -2.35
C LEU A 361 -20.62 -20.53 -3.10
N GLU A 362 -21.19 -20.97 -4.22
CA GLU A 362 -22.22 -20.22 -4.96
C GLU A 362 -23.40 -19.86 -4.07
N LYS A 363 -23.89 -20.80 -3.27
CA LYS A 363 -24.98 -20.57 -2.30
C LYS A 363 -24.59 -19.51 -1.28
N TYR A 364 -23.34 -19.55 -0.78
CA TYR A 364 -22.84 -18.57 0.17
C TYR A 364 -22.77 -17.18 -0.48
N ILE A 365 -22.09 -17.05 -1.60
CA ILE A 365 -21.92 -15.78 -2.34
C ILE A 365 -23.28 -15.21 -2.76
N ASN A 366 -24.18 -16.03 -3.31
CA ASN A 366 -25.52 -15.58 -3.73
C ASN A 366 -26.41 -15.11 -2.56
N SER A 367 -26.07 -15.48 -1.32
CA SER A 367 -26.78 -15.03 -0.12
C SER A 367 -26.15 -13.77 0.50
N THR A 368 -24.84 -13.56 0.34
CA THR A 368 -24.10 -12.49 1.00
C THR A 368 -23.84 -11.29 0.08
N LEU A 369 -23.42 -11.50 -1.17
CA LEU A 369 -23.12 -10.42 -2.12
C LEU A 369 -24.32 -9.49 -2.37
N PRO A 370 -25.53 -9.98 -2.71
CA PRO A 370 -26.70 -9.09 -2.90
C PRO A 370 -27.03 -8.29 -1.64
N TYR A 371 -26.77 -8.88 -0.46
CA TYR A 371 -27.00 -8.19 0.81
C TYR A 371 -26.01 -7.03 1.02
N ILE A 372 -24.70 -7.25 0.77
CA ILE A 372 -23.67 -6.19 0.82
C ILE A 372 -24.00 -5.09 -0.20
N VAL A 373 -24.39 -5.45 -1.42
CA VAL A 373 -24.79 -4.49 -2.46
C VAL A 373 -26.02 -3.68 -2.02
N SER A 374 -26.99 -4.30 -1.34
CA SER A 374 -28.16 -3.58 -0.81
C SER A 374 -27.80 -2.53 0.25
N GLN A 375 -26.64 -2.66 0.89
CA GLN A 375 -26.05 -1.68 1.80
C GLN A 375 -25.23 -0.60 1.05
N ASN A 376 -25.39 -0.49 -0.26
CA ASN A 376 -24.68 0.46 -1.14
C ASN A 376 -23.16 0.30 -1.10
N ARG A 377 -22.68 -0.96 -1.15
CA ARG A 377 -21.25 -1.28 -1.22
C ARG A 377 -20.93 -2.08 -2.49
N THR A 378 -19.75 -1.85 -3.04
CA THR A 378 -19.13 -2.74 -4.04
C THR A 378 -18.31 -3.78 -3.30
N VAL A 379 -18.44 -5.04 -3.69
CA VAL A 379 -17.74 -6.13 -3.02
C VAL A 379 -16.38 -6.37 -3.67
N VAL A 380 -15.35 -6.51 -2.85
CA VAL A 380 -14.05 -7.01 -3.25
C VAL A 380 -13.93 -8.45 -2.76
N TYR A 381 -13.46 -9.34 -3.61
CA TYR A 381 -13.11 -10.72 -3.25
C TYR A 381 -11.69 -11.04 -3.71
N TRP A 382 -11.04 -11.96 -3.03
CA TRP A 382 -9.82 -12.58 -3.55
C TRP A 382 -10.11 -13.34 -4.84
N GLU A 383 -9.09 -13.49 -5.68
CA GLU A 383 -9.20 -14.10 -7.02
C GLU A 383 -9.76 -15.53 -7.01
N ASP A 384 -9.67 -16.23 -5.89
CA ASP A 384 -10.10 -17.62 -5.70
C ASP A 384 -11.55 -17.83 -6.06
N VAL A 385 -12.44 -16.90 -5.72
CA VAL A 385 -13.86 -17.02 -6.04
C VAL A 385 -14.12 -17.23 -7.54
N LEU A 386 -13.24 -16.76 -8.40
CA LEU A 386 -13.31 -16.91 -9.86
C LEU A 386 -12.31 -17.92 -10.41
N LEU A 387 -11.10 -17.99 -9.86
CA LEU A 387 -9.95 -18.62 -10.51
C LEU A 387 -9.52 -19.94 -9.86
N ASP A 388 -9.98 -20.27 -8.63
CA ASP A 388 -9.57 -21.50 -7.98
C ASP A 388 -9.92 -22.75 -8.82
N ALA A 389 -9.06 -23.76 -8.73
CA ALA A 389 -9.17 -24.95 -9.56
C ALA A 389 -10.22 -25.95 -9.06
N GLN A 390 -10.52 -25.94 -7.76
CA GLN A 390 -11.38 -26.94 -7.11
C GLN A 390 -12.75 -26.38 -6.70
N ILE A 391 -12.77 -25.17 -6.12
CA ILE A 391 -14.00 -24.55 -5.59
C ILE A 391 -14.07 -23.10 -6.06
N LYS A 392 -14.87 -22.83 -7.06
CA LYS A 392 -15.10 -21.50 -7.61
C LYS A 392 -16.55 -21.24 -7.92
N VAL A 393 -16.88 -19.99 -8.11
CA VAL A 393 -18.23 -19.50 -8.41
C VAL A 393 -18.39 -19.34 -9.92
N ASP A 394 -19.54 -19.76 -10.46
CA ASP A 394 -19.89 -19.42 -11.84
C ASP A 394 -20.00 -17.89 -11.99
N PRO A 395 -19.40 -17.29 -13.04
CA PRO A 395 -19.41 -15.83 -13.24
C PRO A 395 -20.81 -15.20 -13.25
N SER A 396 -21.87 -15.96 -13.51
CA SER A 396 -23.25 -15.46 -13.44
C SER A 396 -23.70 -15.06 -12.04
N PHE A 397 -23.04 -15.55 -10.98
CA PHE A 397 -23.25 -15.15 -9.58
C PHE A 397 -22.39 -13.97 -9.13
N LEU A 398 -21.50 -13.48 -10.01
CA LEU A 398 -20.57 -12.38 -9.72
C LEU A 398 -20.85 -11.19 -10.67
N PRO A 399 -21.88 -10.38 -10.43
CA PRO A 399 -22.21 -9.24 -11.30
C PRO A 399 -21.04 -8.24 -11.34
N LYS A 400 -20.51 -7.98 -12.53
CA LYS A 400 -19.26 -7.23 -12.77
C LYS A 400 -19.32 -5.79 -12.25
N GLU A 401 -20.49 -5.16 -12.30
CA GLU A 401 -20.73 -3.81 -11.81
C GLU A 401 -20.57 -3.68 -10.29
N HIS A 402 -20.80 -4.78 -9.56
CA HIS A 402 -20.75 -4.83 -8.09
C HIS A 402 -19.57 -5.62 -7.54
N THR A 403 -18.76 -6.22 -8.42
CA THR A 403 -17.64 -7.09 -8.01
C THR A 403 -16.30 -6.54 -8.49
N ILE A 404 -15.33 -6.56 -7.60
CA ILE A 404 -13.91 -6.32 -7.86
C ILE A 404 -13.19 -7.57 -7.40
N LEU A 405 -12.15 -8.00 -8.14
CA LEU A 405 -11.31 -9.11 -7.74
C LEU A 405 -9.92 -8.62 -7.36
N GLN A 406 -9.34 -9.16 -6.31
CA GLN A 406 -8.00 -8.87 -5.85
C GLN A 406 -7.09 -10.07 -6.09
N THR A 407 -5.98 -9.87 -6.79
CA THR A 407 -5.02 -10.95 -7.04
C THR A 407 -4.11 -11.17 -5.85
N TRP A 408 -3.65 -12.41 -5.67
CA TRP A 408 -2.59 -12.74 -4.71
C TRP A 408 -1.62 -13.79 -5.24
N ASN A 409 -1.94 -14.48 -6.33
CA ASN A 409 -1.15 -15.54 -6.94
C ASN A 409 -0.84 -15.27 -8.42
N ASN A 410 0.17 -15.99 -8.96
CA ASN A 410 0.53 -16.07 -10.39
C ASN A 410 0.73 -14.70 -11.08
N GLY A 411 1.34 -13.75 -10.40
CA GLY A 411 1.84 -12.48 -10.91
C GLY A 411 0.98 -11.83 -11.99
N PRO A 412 1.47 -11.50 -13.18
CA PRO A 412 0.65 -10.83 -14.18
C PRO A 412 -0.43 -11.73 -14.80
N GLU A 413 -0.29 -13.07 -14.73
CA GLU A 413 -1.17 -13.98 -15.47
C GLU A 413 -2.60 -14.00 -14.90
N ASN A 414 -2.78 -14.04 -13.57
CA ASN A 414 -4.12 -13.98 -12.99
C ASN A 414 -4.77 -12.60 -13.18
N THR A 415 -3.98 -11.52 -13.18
CA THR A 415 -4.48 -10.19 -13.58
C THR A 415 -5.09 -10.21 -14.98
N LYS A 416 -4.39 -10.79 -15.97
CA LYS A 416 -4.88 -10.94 -17.35
C LYS A 416 -6.16 -11.77 -17.41
N ARG A 417 -6.22 -12.89 -16.70
CA ARG A 417 -7.40 -13.77 -16.67
C ARG A 417 -8.63 -13.04 -16.11
N ILE A 418 -8.47 -12.26 -15.04
CA ILE A 418 -9.54 -11.47 -14.44
C ILE A 418 -10.02 -10.38 -15.40
N VAL A 419 -9.08 -9.63 -15.99
CA VAL A 419 -9.37 -8.57 -16.98
C VAL A 419 -10.05 -9.14 -18.22
N ALA A 420 -9.55 -10.25 -18.76
CA ALA A 420 -10.17 -10.94 -19.90
C ALA A 420 -11.60 -11.44 -19.60
N ALA A 421 -11.89 -11.77 -18.33
CA ALA A 421 -13.24 -12.07 -17.88
C ALA A 421 -14.12 -10.81 -17.71
N GLY A 422 -13.54 -9.60 -17.85
CA GLY A 422 -14.22 -8.31 -17.80
C GLY A 422 -14.45 -7.77 -16.40
N TYR A 423 -13.70 -8.22 -15.39
CA TYR A 423 -13.79 -7.71 -14.03
C TYR A 423 -12.74 -6.62 -13.78
N ARG A 424 -13.10 -5.69 -12.90
CA ARG A 424 -12.15 -4.76 -12.30
C ARG A 424 -11.22 -5.52 -11.35
N VAL A 425 -9.95 -5.13 -11.29
CA VAL A 425 -8.95 -5.84 -10.50
C VAL A 425 -8.10 -4.88 -9.65
N ILE A 426 -7.78 -5.32 -8.43
CA ILE A 426 -6.75 -4.77 -7.56
C ILE A 426 -5.59 -5.77 -7.57
N VAL A 427 -4.36 -5.31 -7.89
CA VAL A 427 -3.20 -6.19 -8.05
C VAL A 427 -2.41 -6.24 -6.75
N SER A 428 -2.33 -7.44 -6.14
CA SER A 428 -1.60 -7.68 -4.89
C SER A 428 -0.79 -8.99 -4.92
N SER A 429 -0.21 -9.31 -6.09
CA SER A 429 0.45 -10.60 -6.33
C SER A 429 1.61 -10.87 -5.38
N SER A 430 1.62 -12.04 -4.76
CA SER A 430 2.61 -12.47 -3.75
C SER A 430 4.03 -12.51 -4.30
N GLU A 431 4.21 -12.73 -5.61
CA GLU A 431 5.51 -12.73 -6.26
C GLU A 431 6.23 -11.38 -6.14
N PHE A 432 5.48 -10.28 -5.93
CA PHE A 432 6.03 -8.93 -5.89
C PHE A 432 5.66 -8.14 -4.64
N TYR A 433 4.43 -8.30 -4.11
CA TYR A 433 3.83 -7.35 -3.18
C TYR A 433 3.58 -7.88 -1.78
N TYR A 434 3.86 -9.17 -1.49
CA TYR A 434 3.79 -9.70 -0.13
C TYR A 434 5.09 -9.41 0.64
N LEU A 435 4.99 -8.55 1.65
CA LEU A 435 6.14 -8.01 2.39
C LEU A 435 6.61 -8.90 3.53
N ASP A 436 5.82 -9.90 3.89
CA ASP A 436 6.15 -10.97 4.85
C ASP A 436 7.03 -12.07 4.24
N CYS A 437 7.04 -12.21 2.91
CA CYS A 437 7.77 -13.26 2.22
C CYS A 437 9.29 -13.25 2.50
N GLY A 438 9.87 -14.45 2.58
CA GLY A 438 11.34 -14.65 2.69
C GLY A 438 11.90 -14.52 4.10
N HIS A 439 11.05 -14.54 5.13
CA HIS A 439 11.46 -14.53 6.55
C HIS A 439 11.43 -15.91 7.21
N GLY A 440 11.31 -16.98 6.42
CA GLY A 440 11.13 -18.36 6.92
C GLY A 440 9.67 -18.71 7.14
N GLY A 441 9.44 -19.88 7.72
CA GLY A 441 8.12 -20.34 8.15
C GLY A 441 7.98 -20.32 9.67
N PHE A 442 6.75 -20.40 10.15
CA PHE A 442 6.45 -20.39 11.59
C PHE A 442 6.11 -21.79 12.15
N LEU A 443 6.06 -22.82 11.31
CA LEU A 443 5.76 -24.19 11.72
C LEU A 443 6.93 -24.76 12.53
N GLY A 444 6.73 -24.98 13.82
CA GLY A 444 7.80 -25.25 14.78
C GLY A 444 8.54 -26.59 14.62
N ASN A 445 8.03 -27.52 13.83
CA ASN A 445 8.63 -28.85 13.62
C ASN A 445 8.77 -29.24 12.13
N ASP A 446 8.71 -28.28 11.22
CA ASP A 446 8.93 -28.55 9.80
C ASP A 446 10.41 -28.38 9.44
N SER A 447 11.08 -29.51 9.16
CA SER A 447 12.51 -29.56 8.84
C SER A 447 12.87 -28.89 7.51
N ILE A 448 11.89 -28.50 6.67
CA ILE A 448 12.15 -27.75 5.45
C ILE A 448 12.81 -26.39 5.75
N TYR A 449 12.52 -25.82 6.90
CA TYR A 449 13.08 -24.54 7.34
C TYR A 449 14.49 -24.64 7.91
N ASP A 450 14.96 -25.86 8.20
CA ASP A 450 16.34 -26.13 8.64
C ASP A 450 17.32 -26.14 7.45
N GLN A 451 16.83 -26.16 6.23
CA GLN A 451 17.65 -26.32 5.03
C GLN A 451 18.23 -24.96 4.58
N GLN A 452 19.54 -24.92 4.39
CA GLN A 452 20.21 -23.76 3.83
C GLN A 452 19.94 -23.66 2.31
N GLY A 453 19.68 -22.44 1.82
CA GLY A 453 19.53 -22.17 0.38
C GLY A 453 18.14 -22.39 -0.20
N SER A 454 17.12 -22.67 0.60
CA SER A 454 15.73 -22.88 0.16
C SER A 454 14.92 -21.59 -0.08
N GLY A 455 15.55 -20.50 -0.52
CA GLY A 455 14.84 -19.25 -0.83
C GLY A 455 14.20 -18.56 0.38
N GLY A 456 14.73 -18.77 1.60
CA GLY A 456 14.21 -18.18 2.84
C GLY A 456 13.16 -19.04 3.56
N GLY A 457 12.76 -20.19 2.98
CA GLY A 457 11.88 -21.16 3.64
C GLY A 457 10.40 -20.78 3.71
N SER A 458 9.96 -19.56 3.35
CA SER A 458 8.54 -19.24 3.26
C SER A 458 7.95 -19.69 1.92
N TRP A 459 6.64 -19.99 1.89
CA TRP A 459 5.96 -20.46 0.67
C TRP A 459 6.06 -19.44 -0.48
N CYS A 460 6.09 -18.15 -0.17
CA CYS A 460 6.20 -17.06 -1.14
C CYS A 460 7.62 -16.49 -1.27
N ALA A 461 8.65 -17.21 -0.80
CA ALA A 461 10.05 -16.82 -0.98
C ALA A 461 10.40 -16.54 -2.46
N PRO A 462 11.37 -15.68 -2.75
CA PRO A 462 12.29 -14.99 -1.84
C PRO A 462 11.73 -13.72 -1.20
N PHE A 463 12.51 -13.08 -0.33
CA PHE A 463 12.25 -11.72 0.17
C PHE A 463 12.02 -10.74 -0.99
N LYS A 464 10.97 -9.93 -0.91
CA LYS A 464 10.63 -8.95 -1.94
C LYS A 464 11.46 -7.69 -1.74
N THR A 465 12.45 -7.49 -2.60
CA THR A 465 13.30 -6.29 -2.55
C THR A 465 12.52 -5.06 -3.03
N TRP A 466 12.91 -3.87 -2.57
CA TRP A 466 12.30 -2.64 -3.05
C TRP A 466 12.44 -2.46 -4.58
N GLN A 467 13.53 -2.99 -5.18
CA GLN A 467 13.77 -2.97 -6.62
C GLN A 467 12.76 -3.85 -7.38
N SER A 468 12.53 -5.07 -6.88
CA SER A 468 11.54 -5.97 -7.45
C SER A 468 10.14 -5.33 -7.43
N ILE A 469 9.76 -4.78 -6.27
CA ILE A 469 8.49 -4.06 -6.07
C ILE A 469 8.37 -2.87 -7.02
N TYR A 470 9.42 -2.02 -7.09
CA TYR A 470 9.43 -0.81 -7.93
C TYR A 470 9.32 -1.13 -9.42
N ASN A 471 9.95 -2.24 -9.85
CA ASN A 471 10.01 -2.63 -11.26
C ASN A 471 8.80 -3.41 -11.75
N TYR A 472 7.95 -3.90 -10.85
CA TYR A 472 6.75 -4.61 -11.28
C TYR A 472 5.76 -3.64 -11.96
N ASP A 473 5.29 -4.04 -13.14
CA ASP A 473 4.30 -3.29 -13.90
C ASP A 473 2.97 -4.04 -13.81
N ILE A 474 2.03 -3.47 -13.06
CA ILE A 474 0.74 -4.12 -12.77
C ILE A 474 -0.19 -4.22 -13.98
N THR A 475 0.18 -3.60 -15.10
CA THR A 475 -0.53 -3.68 -16.39
C THR A 475 0.22 -4.48 -17.45
N ASP A 476 1.29 -5.16 -17.04
CA ASP A 476 2.13 -5.91 -18.01
C ASP A 476 1.34 -7.01 -18.73
N GLY A 477 1.46 -7.02 -20.04
CA GLY A 477 0.80 -7.98 -20.92
C GLY A 477 -0.69 -7.73 -21.16
N LEU A 478 -1.26 -6.61 -20.70
CA LEU A 478 -2.59 -6.16 -21.12
C LEU A 478 -2.53 -5.52 -22.51
N LEU A 479 -3.52 -5.84 -23.36
CA LEU A 479 -3.44 -5.60 -24.79
C LEU A 479 -3.69 -4.13 -25.16
N ASP A 480 -4.68 -3.51 -24.52
CA ASP A 480 -5.13 -2.16 -24.86
C ASP A 480 -5.51 -1.31 -23.64
N ASP A 481 -5.93 -0.07 -23.89
CA ASP A 481 -6.28 0.88 -22.84
C ASP A 481 -7.61 0.55 -22.15
N GLU A 482 -8.53 -0.18 -22.79
CA GLU A 482 -9.79 -0.59 -22.17
C GLU A 482 -9.53 -1.68 -21.12
N GLU A 483 -8.64 -2.65 -21.43
CA GLU A 483 -8.18 -3.62 -20.45
C GLU A 483 -7.45 -2.96 -19.27
N ARG A 484 -6.56 -2.00 -19.55
CA ARG A 484 -5.83 -1.27 -18.51
C ARG A 484 -6.73 -0.48 -17.57
N LYS A 485 -7.86 0.04 -18.05
CA LYS A 485 -8.86 0.74 -17.21
C LYS A 485 -9.52 -0.16 -16.18
N LEU A 486 -9.56 -1.47 -16.39
CA LEU A 486 -10.05 -2.43 -15.42
C LEU A 486 -9.10 -2.63 -14.23
N VAL A 487 -7.82 -2.28 -14.38
CA VAL A 487 -6.85 -2.30 -13.28
C VAL A 487 -7.01 -1.03 -12.45
N LEU A 488 -7.63 -1.15 -11.28
CA LEU A 488 -7.87 -0.01 -10.38
C LEU A 488 -6.60 0.52 -9.73
N GLY A 489 -5.59 -0.35 -9.59
CA GLY A 489 -4.33 -0.12 -8.93
C GLY A 489 -3.85 -1.37 -8.21
N GLY A 490 -3.14 -1.21 -7.09
CA GLY A 490 -2.61 -2.36 -6.36
C GLY A 490 -2.48 -2.13 -4.87
N GLU A 491 -2.03 -3.19 -4.18
CA GLU A 491 -1.74 -3.20 -2.76
C GLU A 491 -0.47 -3.99 -2.46
N VAL A 492 0.33 -3.50 -1.52
CA VAL A 492 1.30 -4.33 -0.82
C VAL A 492 0.65 -4.91 0.42
N ALA A 493 0.93 -6.18 0.72
CA ALA A 493 0.36 -6.88 1.86
C ALA A 493 1.43 -7.19 2.91
N LEU A 494 1.09 -7.00 4.17
CA LEU A 494 1.85 -7.50 5.31
C LEU A 494 0.97 -8.46 6.10
N TRP A 495 1.15 -9.75 5.85
CA TRP A 495 0.59 -10.82 6.65
C TRP A 495 1.38 -10.96 7.95
N SER A 496 0.71 -11.32 9.02
CA SER A 496 1.22 -11.11 10.37
C SER A 496 1.56 -12.38 11.13
N GLU A 497 1.73 -13.52 10.47
CA GLU A 497 2.14 -14.78 11.13
C GLU A 497 3.48 -14.63 11.87
N GLN A 498 4.39 -13.83 11.31
CA GLN A 498 5.70 -13.54 11.88
C GLN A 498 5.99 -12.02 11.98
N ALA A 499 4.94 -11.21 12.07
CA ALA A 499 5.05 -9.75 12.20
C ALA A 499 4.08 -9.23 13.27
N ASP A 500 4.54 -8.28 14.06
CA ASP A 500 3.77 -7.54 15.05
C ASP A 500 4.22 -6.09 15.14
N SER A 501 3.76 -5.34 16.14
CA SER A 501 4.12 -3.93 16.34
C SER A 501 5.62 -3.67 16.43
N THR A 502 6.42 -4.65 16.84
CA THR A 502 7.88 -4.50 17.04
C THR A 502 8.65 -4.42 15.73
N VAL A 503 8.12 -4.97 14.65
CA VAL A 503 8.76 -5.03 13.32
C VAL A 503 7.97 -4.30 12.22
N LEU A 504 6.76 -3.82 12.52
CA LEU A 504 5.81 -3.24 11.58
C LEU A 504 6.45 -2.22 10.62
N ASP A 505 7.10 -1.21 11.17
CA ASP A 505 7.67 -0.13 10.36
C ASP A 505 8.76 -0.64 9.41
N SER A 506 9.66 -1.51 9.90
CA SER A 506 10.76 -2.05 9.10
C SER A 506 10.28 -3.06 8.04
N ARG A 507 9.20 -3.78 8.32
CA ARG A 507 8.59 -4.70 7.34
C ARG A 507 7.91 -3.94 6.20
N LEU A 508 7.27 -2.82 6.49
CA LEU A 508 6.60 -2.01 5.47
C LEU A 508 7.57 -1.08 4.73
N TRP A 509 8.40 -0.33 5.45
CA TRP A 509 9.14 0.81 4.90
C TRP A 509 10.65 0.53 4.78
N PRO A 510 11.27 0.95 3.67
CA PRO A 510 10.76 1.77 2.57
C PRO A 510 10.22 0.97 1.37
N ARG A 511 9.97 -0.35 1.49
CA ARG A 511 9.46 -1.17 0.39
C ARG A 511 8.11 -0.68 -0.12
N ALA A 512 7.17 -0.38 0.78
CA ALA A 512 5.90 0.24 0.41
C ALA A 512 6.06 1.67 -0.16
N SER A 513 7.16 2.37 0.14
CA SER A 513 7.48 3.64 -0.54
C SER A 513 7.82 3.43 -2.02
N ALA A 514 8.59 2.39 -2.34
CA ALA A 514 8.91 2.02 -3.73
C ALA A 514 7.64 1.70 -4.53
N PHE A 515 6.74 0.90 -3.95
CA PHE A 515 5.41 0.64 -4.49
C PHE A 515 4.60 1.93 -4.70
N ALA A 516 4.61 2.84 -3.73
CA ALA A 516 3.86 4.09 -3.79
C ALA A 516 4.26 4.94 -4.99
N GLU A 517 5.56 5.09 -5.30
CA GLU A 517 6.01 5.85 -6.46
C GLU A 517 5.66 5.14 -7.78
N SER A 518 5.79 3.81 -7.86
CA SER A 518 5.45 3.07 -9.07
C SER A 518 3.98 3.25 -9.46
N LEU A 519 3.06 3.36 -8.51
CA LEU A 519 1.65 3.59 -8.76
C LEU A 519 1.25 5.08 -8.81
N TRP A 520 2.07 5.97 -8.25
CA TRP A 520 1.80 7.40 -8.33
C TRP A 520 2.26 7.99 -9.67
N SER A 521 3.53 7.84 -10.03
CA SER A 521 4.12 8.46 -11.22
C SER A 521 4.80 7.48 -12.18
N GLY A 522 4.69 6.18 -11.91
CA GLY A 522 5.24 5.11 -12.75
C GLY A 522 6.69 4.78 -12.42
N ASN A 523 7.16 3.71 -13.00
CA ASN A 523 8.51 3.16 -12.85
C ASN A 523 9.37 3.29 -14.12
N ARG A 524 8.90 4.07 -15.12
CA ARG A 524 9.60 4.32 -16.39
C ARG A 524 9.77 5.81 -16.63
N ASP A 525 10.79 6.18 -17.38
CA ASP A 525 11.01 7.54 -17.87
C ASP A 525 10.16 7.81 -19.14
N GLU A 526 10.28 9.02 -19.69
CA GLU A 526 9.56 9.45 -20.91
C GLU A 526 9.92 8.62 -22.15
N ARG A 527 11.04 7.91 -22.13
CA ARG A 527 11.49 7.00 -23.20
C ARG A 527 11.01 5.57 -22.98
N GLY A 528 10.27 5.29 -21.90
CA GLY A 528 9.82 3.96 -21.52
C GLY A 528 10.87 3.09 -20.81
N VAL A 529 12.03 3.65 -20.46
CA VAL A 529 13.12 2.95 -19.76
C VAL A 529 12.82 2.89 -18.26
N LYS A 530 13.07 1.74 -17.62
CA LYS A 530 12.93 1.58 -16.18
C LYS A 530 13.85 2.55 -15.43
N ARG A 531 13.31 3.26 -14.44
CA ARG A 531 14.04 4.28 -13.68
C ARG A 531 14.44 3.88 -12.26
N CYS A 532 14.51 2.58 -11.99
CA CYS A 532 14.91 2.06 -10.67
C CYS A 532 16.28 2.59 -10.22
N GLY A 533 17.26 2.66 -11.15
CA GLY A 533 18.60 3.22 -10.86
C GLY A 533 18.55 4.68 -10.42
N GLU A 534 17.71 5.52 -11.03
CA GLU A 534 17.51 6.93 -10.63
C GLU A 534 16.79 7.04 -9.28
N ALA A 535 15.94 6.06 -8.94
CA ALA A 535 15.18 6.05 -7.71
C ALA A 535 16.02 5.75 -6.45
N VAL A 536 17.15 5.05 -6.57
CA VAL A 536 17.98 4.60 -5.42
C VAL A 536 18.29 5.70 -4.44
N ASP A 537 18.97 6.76 -4.90
CA ASP A 537 19.40 7.86 -4.03
C ASP A 537 18.21 8.64 -3.48
N ARG A 538 17.15 8.81 -4.27
CA ARG A 538 15.93 9.49 -3.85
C ARG A 538 15.18 8.70 -2.77
N LEU A 539 15.02 7.38 -2.95
CA LEU A 539 14.39 6.52 -1.96
C LEU A 539 15.20 6.46 -0.67
N ASN A 540 16.52 6.41 -0.78
CA ASN A 540 17.42 6.38 0.36
C ASN A 540 17.34 7.69 1.18
N LEU A 541 17.34 8.86 0.51
CA LEU A 541 17.12 10.16 1.16
C LEU A 541 15.73 10.24 1.80
N TRP A 542 14.70 9.77 1.11
CA TRP A 542 13.33 9.70 1.63
C TRP A 542 13.25 8.83 2.87
N ARG A 543 13.88 7.67 2.87
CA ARG A 543 13.96 6.76 4.02
C ARG A 543 14.51 7.48 5.25
N TYR A 544 15.58 8.25 5.13
CA TYR A 544 16.13 9.02 6.25
C TYR A 544 15.16 10.11 6.74
N ARG A 545 14.41 10.71 5.82
CA ARG A 545 13.38 11.69 6.17
C ARG A 545 12.19 11.04 6.90
N MET A 546 11.77 9.85 6.49
CA MET A 546 10.75 9.07 7.21
C MET A 546 11.18 8.76 8.65
N VAL A 547 12.43 8.35 8.85
CA VAL A 547 12.95 8.12 10.22
C VAL A 547 12.90 9.39 11.06
N LYS A 548 13.23 10.53 10.48
CA LYS A 548 13.10 11.82 11.17
C LYS A 548 11.66 12.18 11.51
N ARG A 549 10.70 11.71 10.74
CA ARG A 549 9.25 11.83 11.00
C ARG A 549 8.71 10.78 11.98
N GLY A 550 9.59 9.94 12.54
CA GLY A 550 9.25 8.92 13.54
C GLY A 550 8.76 7.59 12.96
N ILE A 551 9.07 7.29 11.69
CA ILE A 551 8.76 6.01 11.03
C ILE A 551 10.05 5.17 10.98
N GLY A 552 10.03 3.97 11.55
CA GLY A 552 11.19 3.08 11.68
C GLY A 552 11.57 2.36 10.38
N ALA A 553 11.69 3.09 9.27
CA ALA A 553 12.03 2.51 7.95
C ALA A 553 13.42 1.91 7.93
N GLU A 554 13.58 0.69 7.40
CA GLU A 554 14.87 0.01 7.30
C GLU A 554 15.81 0.68 6.28
N PRO A 555 17.15 0.61 6.48
CA PRO A 555 18.10 1.12 5.51
C PRO A 555 18.18 0.23 4.26
N ILE A 556 18.19 0.85 3.07
CA ILE A 556 18.39 0.12 1.80
C ILE A 556 19.86 0.03 1.39
N GLN A 557 20.69 0.90 1.93
CA GLN A 557 22.15 0.96 1.70
C GLN A 557 22.85 1.54 2.92
N PRO A 558 24.17 1.28 3.10
CA PRO A 558 24.97 1.99 4.06
C PRO A 558 24.89 3.52 3.84
N LEU A 559 24.85 4.32 4.92
CA LEU A 559 24.87 5.79 4.84
C LEU A 559 26.05 6.34 4.02
N TRP A 560 27.14 5.59 3.97
CA TRP A 560 28.31 5.91 3.17
C TRP A 560 27.97 6.09 1.68
N CYS A 561 27.07 5.27 1.12
CA CYS A 561 26.65 5.34 -0.28
C CYS A 561 26.03 6.71 -0.63
N LEU A 562 25.15 7.23 0.23
CA LEU A 562 24.59 8.57 0.04
C LEU A 562 25.62 9.69 0.07
N LYS A 563 26.67 9.55 0.90
CA LYS A 563 27.76 10.54 0.98
C LYS A 563 28.77 10.41 -0.15
N ASN A 564 28.71 9.32 -0.90
CA ASN A 564 29.59 9.01 -2.03
C ASN A 564 28.76 8.55 -3.24
N PRO A 565 28.00 9.45 -3.89
CA PRO A 565 27.08 9.11 -4.97
C PRO A 565 27.77 8.31 -6.08
N GLY A 566 27.11 7.23 -6.53
CA GLY A 566 27.60 6.34 -7.58
C GLY A 566 28.66 5.32 -7.13
N MET A 567 29.25 5.45 -5.94
CA MET A 567 30.30 4.52 -5.46
C MET A 567 29.78 3.17 -4.99
N CYS A 568 28.46 3.03 -4.85
CA CYS A 568 27.80 1.76 -4.53
C CYS A 568 27.17 1.09 -5.75
N ASN A 569 27.43 1.60 -6.95
CA ASN A 569 26.98 0.98 -8.18
C ASN A 569 27.95 -0.13 -8.62
N THR A 570 27.44 -1.16 -9.29
CA THR A 570 28.27 -2.27 -9.79
C THR A 570 29.13 -1.87 -10.99
N VAL A 571 28.76 -0.81 -11.72
CA VAL A 571 29.52 -0.25 -12.83
C VAL A 571 29.77 1.23 -12.59
N HIS A 572 31.05 1.64 -12.62
CA HIS A 572 31.45 3.02 -12.40
C HIS A 572 31.02 3.89 -13.59
N GLY A 573 30.22 4.93 -13.32
CA GLY A 573 29.84 5.94 -14.32
C GLY A 573 28.69 5.57 -15.24
N ALA A 574 28.06 4.40 -15.08
CA ALA A 574 26.86 4.03 -15.82
C ALA A 574 25.60 4.29 -14.96
N LEU A 575 24.75 5.20 -15.41
CA LEU A 575 23.32 5.08 -15.17
C LEU A 575 22.91 3.81 -15.95
N GLN A 576 22.76 2.69 -15.26
CA GLN A 576 22.37 1.45 -15.94
C GLN A 576 20.94 1.56 -16.38
N ASP A 577 20.76 1.73 -17.68
CA ASP A 577 19.59 1.31 -18.43
C ASP A 577 19.62 -0.24 -18.47
N GLN A 578 18.99 -0.93 -17.50
CA GLN A 578 18.63 -2.34 -17.57
C GLN A 578 17.15 -2.50 -17.27
#